data_5f244a46338e5d24c422ea193d3fe657
#
_entry.id   5f244a46338e5d24c422ea193d3fe657
#
_cell.length_a   1.000
_cell.length_b   1.000
_cell.length_c   1.000
_cell.angle_alpha   90.00
_cell.angle_beta   90.00
_cell.angle_gamma   90.00
#
_symmetry.space_group_name_H-M   'P 1'
#
loop_
_entity.id
_entity.type
_entity.pdbx_description
1 polymer ?
#
loop_
_entity_poly.entity_id
_entity_poly.type
_entity_poly.pdbx_seq_one_letter_code
_entity_poly.pdbx_strand_id
1 'polypeptide(L)'
;MRMCLLVMLCVLVMGCQQATEQTQFVGTDITGADFGNTLKLTDHTGKPRQLSDFKGKAMALFFGYTHCPDVCPTTMADLAHAMKLMGKRSDEVQVLFVTLDPERDTQQVLAQFVPSFDSRFLGLYGTPEQIAETAKNFKVFYAKQEQAGKSGYTIDHSAGVYAFDKNGKIRVYIKFGQKPEEIAHDLELII
;
A
#
# COMPACT_ATOMS: atom_id res chain seq x y z
N MET A 1 -69.31 40.67 -14.19
CA MET A 1 -68.81 39.67 -13.20
C MET A 1 -67.83 38.77 -13.92
N ARG A 2 -66.55 39.13 -13.86
CA ARG A 2 -65.47 38.42 -14.55
C ARG A 2 -64.66 37.65 -13.50
N MET A 3 -64.79 36.33 -13.53
CA MET A 3 -64.08 35.44 -12.64
C MET A 3 -62.76 35.04 -13.31
N CYS A 4 -61.65 35.60 -12.80
CA CYS A 4 -60.32 35.25 -13.23
C CYS A 4 -59.92 33.91 -12.65
N LEU A 5 -59.76 32.91 -13.51
CA LEU A 5 -59.23 31.60 -13.18
C LEU A 5 -57.70 31.70 -13.19
N LEU A 6 -57.07 31.73 -12.01
CA LEU A 6 -55.61 31.64 -11.84
C LEU A 6 -55.23 30.16 -11.88
N VAL A 7 -54.69 29.74 -13.02
CA VAL A 7 -54.06 28.42 -13.13
C VAL A 7 -52.61 28.54 -12.60
N MET A 8 -52.43 28.01 -11.40
CA MET A 8 -51.09 27.94 -10.76
C MET A 8 -50.37 26.71 -11.31
N LEU A 9 -49.44 26.99 -12.27
CA LEU A 9 -48.61 25.98 -12.88
C LEU A 9 -47.47 25.62 -11.90
N CYS A 10 -47.63 24.56 -11.11
CA CYS A 10 -46.54 23.99 -10.31
C CYS A 10 -45.56 23.25 -11.22
N VAL A 11 -44.44 23.89 -11.54
CA VAL A 11 -43.29 23.24 -12.19
C VAL A 11 -42.58 22.44 -11.12
N LEU A 12 -42.84 21.11 -11.13
CA LEU A 12 -42.05 20.14 -10.36
C LEU A 12 -40.66 20.04 -11.00
N VAL A 13 -39.69 20.74 -10.43
CA VAL A 13 -38.26 20.55 -10.73
C VAL A 13 -37.85 19.25 -10.06
N MET A 14 -37.94 18.11 -10.79
CA MET A 14 -37.29 16.87 -10.42
C MET A 14 -35.78 17.06 -10.62
N GLY A 15 -35.11 17.57 -9.60
CA GLY A 15 -33.66 17.53 -9.53
C GLY A 15 -33.23 16.06 -9.47
N CYS A 16 -32.66 15.53 -10.58
CA CYS A 16 -31.87 14.31 -10.53
C CYS A 16 -30.68 14.55 -9.60
N GLN A 17 -30.80 14.16 -8.34
CA GLN A 17 -29.69 13.96 -7.45
C GLN A 17 -28.90 12.76 -8.04
N GLN A 18 -27.92 13.05 -8.89
CA GLN A 18 -26.87 12.09 -9.18
C GLN A 18 -26.18 11.81 -7.85
N ALA A 19 -26.53 10.67 -7.23
CA ALA A 19 -25.70 10.08 -6.20
C ALA A 19 -24.34 9.85 -6.87
N THR A 20 -23.36 10.69 -6.57
CA THR A 20 -21.96 10.37 -6.78
C THR A 20 -21.74 9.10 -5.97
N GLU A 21 -21.65 7.95 -6.63
CA GLU A 21 -21.07 6.76 -6.02
C GLU A 21 -19.71 7.21 -5.49
N GLN A 22 -19.63 7.49 -4.20
CA GLN A 22 -18.36 7.63 -3.52
C GLN A 22 -17.72 6.24 -3.64
N THR A 23 -16.79 6.12 -4.57
CA THR A 23 -15.93 4.96 -4.73
C THR A 23 -15.20 4.77 -3.40
N GLN A 24 -15.74 3.85 -2.59
CA GLN A 24 -15.26 3.61 -1.24
C GLN A 24 -14.15 2.56 -1.31
N PHE A 25 -13.05 2.79 -0.61
CA PHE A 25 -12.02 1.77 -0.42
C PHE A 25 -12.58 0.53 0.28
N VAL A 26 -12.12 -0.65 -0.13
CA VAL A 26 -12.34 -1.91 0.60
C VAL A 26 -11.43 -1.97 1.83
N GLY A 27 -10.20 -1.51 1.68
CA GLY A 27 -9.27 -1.29 2.78
C GLY A 27 -9.72 -0.17 3.73
N THR A 28 -8.94 0.06 4.77
CA THR A 28 -9.22 1.15 5.71
C THR A 28 -8.77 2.48 5.12
N ASP A 29 -9.69 3.43 4.95
CA ASP A 29 -9.36 4.80 4.57
C ASP A 29 -8.57 5.47 5.71
N ILE A 30 -7.33 5.87 5.40
CA ILE A 30 -6.44 6.59 6.30
C ILE A 30 -6.00 7.92 5.68
N THR A 31 -6.82 8.46 4.78
CA THR A 31 -6.55 9.76 4.14
C THR A 31 -6.42 10.86 5.21
N GLY A 32 -5.35 11.64 5.10
CA GLY A 32 -5.06 12.71 6.04
C GLY A 32 -4.32 12.28 7.31
N ALA A 33 -3.95 10.99 7.42
CA ALA A 33 -3.12 10.53 8.53
C ALA A 33 -1.76 11.24 8.55
N ASP A 34 -1.34 11.68 9.73
CA ASP A 34 -0.08 12.39 9.96
C ASP A 34 1.02 11.42 10.39
N PHE A 35 1.35 10.47 9.50
CA PHE A 35 2.47 9.53 9.65
C PHE A 35 2.85 8.97 8.28
N GLY A 36 3.94 8.15 8.22
CA GLY A 36 4.37 7.51 6.98
C GLY A 36 4.87 8.52 5.93
N ASN A 37 5.39 9.65 6.36
CA ASN A 37 5.81 10.76 5.50
C ASN A 37 7.32 10.79 5.23
N THR A 38 8.09 9.90 5.86
CA THR A 38 9.55 9.83 5.73
C THR A 38 10.01 8.39 5.47
N LEU A 39 10.81 8.23 4.42
CA LEU A 39 11.50 7.01 4.08
C LEU A 39 12.86 7.41 3.51
N LYS A 40 13.96 6.84 4.06
CA LYS A 40 15.32 7.02 3.57
C LYS A 40 16.05 5.69 3.68
N LEU A 41 15.96 4.89 2.64
CA LEU A 41 16.51 3.53 2.57
C LEU A 41 17.28 3.36 1.26
N THR A 42 17.90 2.19 1.06
CA THR A 42 18.55 1.81 -0.19
C THR A 42 17.75 0.69 -0.85
N ASP A 43 17.55 0.73 -2.16
CA ASP A 43 16.88 -0.37 -2.86
C ASP A 43 17.88 -1.51 -3.18
N HIS A 44 17.34 -2.67 -3.54
CA HIS A 44 18.14 -3.85 -3.87
C HIS A 44 19.05 -3.68 -5.11
N THR A 45 18.90 -2.58 -5.87
CA THR A 45 19.82 -2.22 -6.95
C THR A 45 20.98 -1.35 -6.46
N GLY A 46 21.00 -0.97 -5.16
CA GLY A 46 22.02 -0.12 -4.54
C GLY A 46 21.74 1.37 -4.62
N LYS A 47 20.54 1.80 -5.05
CA LYS A 47 20.18 3.23 -5.14
C LYS A 47 19.55 3.71 -3.84
N PRO A 48 20.00 4.84 -3.27
CA PRO A 48 19.27 5.52 -2.20
C PRO A 48 17.88 5.91 -2.67
N ARG A 49 16.87 5.73 -1.80
CA ARG A 49 15.47 5.98 -2.07
C ARG A 49 14.81 6.78 -0.97
N GLN A 50 13.93 7.67 -1.38
CA GLN A 50 13.01 8.43 -0.53
C GLN A 50 11.63 8.47 -1.17
N LEU A 51 10.58 8.79 -0.41
CA LEU A 51 9.19 8.80 -0.93
C LEU A 51 9.02 9.68 -2.16
N SER A 52 9.71 10.81 -2.22
CA SER A 52 9.62 11.74 -3.36
C SER A 52 10.13 11.17 -4.69
N ASP A 53 10.96 10.11 -4.65
CA ASP A 53 11.47 9.47 -5.87
C ASP A 53 10.40 8.71 -6.64
N PHE A 54 9.28 8.45 -5.99
CA PHE A 54 8.14 7.72 -6.55
C PHE A 54 6.97 8.65 -6.93
N LYS A 55 7.12 9.97 -6.81
CA LYS A 55 6.09 10.92 -7.25
C LYS A 55 5.70 10.70 -8.70
N GLY A 56 4.41 10.80 -8.98
CA GLY A 56 3.82 10.47 -10.28
C GLY A 56 3.33 9.04 -10.39
N LYS A 57 3.70 8.17 -9.43
CA LYS A 57 3.14 6.83 -9.27
C LYS A 57 2.46 6.69 -7.92
N ALA A 58 1.39 5.91 -7.87
CA ALA A 58 0.90 5.41 -6.59
C ALA A 58 1.93 4.44 -6.00
N MET A 59 1.97 4.29 -4.67
CA MET A 59 2.87 3.34 -4.01
C MET A 59 2.07 2.37 -3.15
N ALA A 60 2.47 1.10 -3.18
CA ALA A 60 2.02 0.08 -2.22
C ALA A 60 3.24 -0.38 -1.42
N LEU A 61 3.32 0.01 -0.15
CA LEU A 61 4.47 -0.21 0.71
C LEU A 61 4.15 -1.24 1.79
N PHE A 62 4.88 -2.34 1.80
CA PHE A 62 4.74 -3.46 2.72
C PHE A 62 6.01 -3.66 3.53
N PHE A 63 5.85 -3.82 4.85
CA PHE A 63 6.94 -4.18 5.76
C PHE A 63 6.92 -5.68 6.02
N GLY A 64 8.06 -6.34 5.85
CA GLY A 64 8.18 -7.79 6.02
C GLY A 64 9.63 -8.25 6.12
N TYR A 65 9.87 -9.55 5.98
CA TYR A 65 11.21 -10.13 5.93
C TYR A 65 11.21 -11.41 5.09
N THR A 66 12.35 -11.74 4.49
CA THR A 66 12.42 -12.83 3.49
C THR A 66 12.26 -14.23 4.10
N HIS A 67 12.60 -14.38 5.39
CA HIS A 67 12.49 -15.65 6.12
C HIS A 67 11.11 -15.85 6.78
N CYS A 68 10.13 -15.04 6.44
CA CYS A 68 8.74 -15.20 6.90
C CYS A 68 8.13 -16.44 6.23
N PRO A 69 7.58 -17.40 7.01
CA PRO A 69 7.13 -18.67 6.42
C PRO A 69 5.80 -18.58 5.67
N ASP A 70 5.01 -17.52 5.86
CA ASP A 70 3.63 -17.49 5.35
C ASP A 70 3.18 -16.08 4.93
N VAL A 71 2.99 -15.16 5.87
CA VAL A 71 2.33 -13.85 5.64
C VAL A 71 3.01 -13.01 4.56
N CYS A 72 4.36 -12.92 4.60
CA CYS A 72 5.09 -12.07 3.67
C CYS A 72 5.03 -12.57 2.22
N PRO A 73 5.35 -13.86 1.92
CA PRO A 73 5.23 -14.35 0.55
C PRO A 73 3.79 -14.32 0.04
N THR A 74 2.79 -14.59 0.90
CA THR A 74 1.37 -14.48 0.52
C THR A 74 1.01 -13.05 0.13
N THR A 75 1.34 -12.06 0.97
CA THR A 75 1.06 -10.64 0.67
C THR A 75 1.73 -10.18 -0.64
N MET A 76 2.99 -10.59 -0.86
CA MET A 76 3.71 -10.23 -2.09
C MET A 76 3.10 -10.88 -3.34
N ALA A 77 2.62 -12.13 -3.22
CA ALA A 77 1.91 -12.82 -4.30
C ALA A 77 0.55 -12.16 -4.60
N ASP A 78 -0.20 -11.75 -3.58
CA ASP A 78 -1.48 -11.05 -3.73
C ASP A 78 -1.28 -9.68 -4.40
N LEU A 79 -0.24 -8.93 -4.01
CA LEU A 79 0.14 -7.69 -4.68
C LEU A 79 0.50 -7.92 -6.15
N ALA A 80 1.29 -8.94 -6.46
CA ALA A 80 1.64 -9.28 -7.85
C ALA A 80 0.41 -9.68 -8.67
N HIS A 81 -0.53 -10.41 -8.06
CA HIS A 81 -1.79 -10.76 -8.72
C HIS A 81 -2.66 -9.50 -8.96
N ALA A 82 -2.78 -8.61 -7.98
CA ALA A 82 -3.48 -7.32 -8.14
C ALA A 82 -2.87 -6.49 -9.29
N MET A 83 -1.54 -6.39 -9.36
CA MET A 83 -0.86 -5.72 -10.47
C MET A 83 -1.18 -6.35 -11.82
N LYS A 84 -1.29 -7.68 -11.89
CA LYS A 84 -1.69 -8.39 -13.11
C LYS A 84 -3.14 -8.09 -13.50
N LEU A 85 -4.06 -8.00 -12.54
CA LEU A 85 -5.46 -7.64 -12.78
C LEU A 85 -5.61 -6.21 -13.30
N MET A 86 -4.83 -5.26 -12.79
CA MET A 86 -4.81 -3.87 -13.26
C MET A 86 -4.27 -3.71 -14.70
N GLY A 87 -3.59 -4.72 -15.24
CA GLY A 87 -3.03 -4.68 -16.60
C GLY A 87 -2.09 -3.50 -16.80
N LYS A 88 -2.30 -2.69 -17.87
CA LYS A 88 -1.44 -1.52 -18.16
C LYS A 88 -1.47 -0.44 -17.08
N ARG A 89 -2.55 -0.33 -16.31
CA ARG A 89 -2.63 0.64 -15.22
C ARG A 89 -1.65 0.34 -14.08
N SER A 90 -1.20 -0.91 -13.96
CA SER A 90 -0.17 -1.28 -12.99
C SER A 90 1.17 -0.56 -13.20
N ASP A 91 1.45 -0.01 -14.39
CA ASP A 91 2.65 0.79 -14.63
C ASP A 91 2.65 2.12 -13.87
N GLU A 92 1.47 2.54 -13.39
CA GLU A 92 1.27 3.73 -12.56
C GLU A 92 1.44 3.45 -11.05
N VAL A 93 1.74 2.20 -10.67
CA VAL A 93 1.94 1.78 -9.28
C VAL A 93 3.37 1.29 -9.07
N GLN A 94 3.96 1.64 -7.93
CA GLN A 94 5.23 1.08 -7.46
C GLN A 94 5.01 0.29 -6.18
N VAL A 95 5.31 -1.01 -6.20
CA VAL A 95 5.32 -1.82 -4.98
C VAL A 95 6.71 -1.77 -4.34
N LEU A 96 6.72 -1.54 -3.03
CA LEU A 96 7.91 -1.40 -2.19
C LEU A 96 7.82 -2.41 -1.05
N PHE A 97 8.82 -3.28 -0.95
CA PHE A 97 9.03 -4.18 0.18
C PHE A 97 10.10 -3.60 1.08
N VAL A 98 9.80 -3.27 2.32
CA VAL A 98 10.77 -2.77 3.31
C VAL A 98 11.12 -3.91 4.26
N THR A 99 12.39 -4.31 4.30
CA THR A 99 12.79 -5.35 5.25
C THR A 99 12.74 -4.86 6.70
N LEU A 100 12.28 -5.76 7.59
CA LEU A 100 12.37 -5.61 9.04
C LEU A 100 13.51 -6.45 9.63
N ASP A 101 14.29 -7.10 8.78
CA ASP A 101 15.37 -8.01 9.17
C ASP A 101 16.68 -7.68 8.44
N PRO A 102 17.27 -6.51 8.68
CA PRO A 102 18.47 -6.10 7.98
C PRO A 102 19.71 -6.99 8.24
N GLU A 103 19.64 -7.86 9.25
CA GLU A 103 20.71 -8.81 9.55
C GLU A 103 20.76 -9.98 8.56
N ARG A 104 19.59 -10.50 8.13
CA ARG A 104 19.48 -11.62 7.19
C ARG A 104 19.14 -11.17 5.77
N ASP A 105 18.36 -10.13 5.62
CA ASP A 105 17.87 -9.63 4.34
C ASP A 105 18.88 -8.65 3.71
N THR A 106 20.00 -9.20 3.24
CA THR A 106 21.02 -8.41 2.54
C THR A 106 20.50 -7.88 1.20
N GLN A 107 21.18 -6.92 0.61
CA GLN A 107 20.89 -6.43 -0.74
C GLN A 107 20.74 -7.58 -1.75
N GLN A 108 21.64 -8.55 -1.70
CA GLN A 108 21.63 -9.71 -2.62
C GLN A 108 20.43 -10.61 -2.40
N VAL A 109 20.03 -10.87 -1.13
CA VAL A 109 18.85 -11.65 -0.80
C VAL A 109 17.59 -10.96 -1.31
N LEU A 110 17.45 -9.66 -1.08
CA LEU A 110 16.31 -8.89 -1.57
C LEU A 110 16.26 -8.81 -3.10
N ALA A 111 17.41 -8.73 -3.77
CA ALA A 111 17.50 -8.74 -5.24
C ALA A 111 17.04 -10.05 -5.87
N GLN A 112 17.04 -11.15 -5.11
CA GLN A 112 16.49 -12.44 -5.56
C GLN A 112 15.03 -12.61 -5.14
N PHE A 113 14.69 -12.25 -3.91
CA PHE A 113 13.36 -12.48 -3.33
C PHE A 113 12.30 -11.57 -3.95
N VAL A 114 12.49 -10.27 -3.93
CA VAL A 114 11.43 -9.31 -4.30
C VAL A 114 11.06 -9.38 -5.78
N PRO A 115 12.00 -9.40 -6.74
CA PRO A 115 11.66 -9.51 -8.17
C PRO A 115 11.11 -10.88 -8.57
N SER A 116 11.18 -11.90 -7.72
CA SER A 116 10.55 -13.20 -8.00
C SER A 116 9.03 -13.15 -8.05
N PHE A 117 8.40 -12.15 -7.42
CA PHE A 117 6.95 -11.92 -7.48
C PHE A 117 6.56 -11.06 -8.69
N ASP A 118 7.26 -9.95 -8.90
CA ASP A 118 7.15 -9.08 -10.08
C ASP A 118 8.47 -8.32 -10.23
N SER A 119 9.06 -8.35 -11.42
CA SER A 119 10.36 -7.70 -11.69
C SER A 119 10.39 -6.19 -11.48
N ARG A 120 9.22 -5.55 -11.38
CA ARG A 120 9.06 -4.10 -11.12
C ARG A 120 9.07 -3.76 -9.64
N PHE A 121 8.95 -4.75 -8.75
CA PHE A 121 8.92 -4.53 -7.31
C PHE A 121 10.31 -4.18 -6.78
N LEU A 122 10.38 -3.30 -5.80
CA LEU A 122 11.63 -2.88 -5.19
C LEU A 122 11.71 -3.33 -3.73
N GLY A 123 12.78 -4.04 -3.37
CA GLY A 123 13.12 -4.36 -1.99
C GLY A 123 14.00 -3.25 -1.42
N LEU A 124 13.66 -2.74 -0.25
CA LEU A 124 14.33 -1.65 0.44
C LEU A 124 14.99 -2.18 1.71
N TYR A 125 16.23 -1.78 1.94
CA TYR A 125 17.01 -2.14 3.12
C TYR A 125 17.77 -0.92 3.66
N GLY A 126 18.30 -1.05 4.86
CA GLY A 126 19.13 -0.03 5.50
C GLY A 126 19.80 -0.59 6.74
N THR A 127 20.46 0.28 7.53
CA THR A 127 20.98 -0.12 8.83
C THR A 127 19.83 -0.44 9.80
N PRO A 128 20.07 -1.19 10.89
CA PRO A 128 19.04 -1.43 11.90
C PRO A 128 18.37 -0.15 12.40
N GLU A 129 19.16 0.94 12.57
CA GLU A 129 18.66 2.25 13.01
C GLU A 129 17.74 2.89 11.97
N GLN A 130 18.10 2.82 10.67
CA GLN A 130 17.27 3.34 9.58
C GLN A 130 15.96 2.57 9.46
N ILE A 131 16.01 1.25 9.63
CA ILE A 131 14.79 0.39 9.63
C ILE A 131 13.90 0.74 10.83
N ALA A 132 14.48 0.88 12.03
CA ALA A 132 13.74 1.25 13.23
C ALA A 132 13.08 2.64 13.12
N GLU A 133 13.81 3.63 12.58
CA GLU A 133 13.27 4.97 12.33
C GLU A 133 12.13 4.93 11.31
N THR A 134 12.29 4.18 10.22
CA THR A 134 11.26 4.02 9.19
C THR A 134 10.03 3.32 9.75
N ALA A 135 10.18 2.20 10.45
CA ALA A 135 9.08 1.47 11.09
C ALA A 135 8.32 2.36 12.08
N LYS A 136 9.04 3.13 12.90
CA LYS A 136 8.43 4.11 13.84
C LYS A 136 7.64 5.18 13.09
N ASN A 137 8.17 5.73 12.00
CA ASN A 137 7.49 6.75 11.20
C ASN A 137 6.19 6.21 10.59
N PHE A 138 6.17 4.93 10.19
CA PHE A 138 4.99 4.25 9.63
C PHE A 138 4.10 3.61 10.71
N LYS A 139 4.41 3.77 12.00
CA LYS A 139 3.70 3.12 13.12
C LYS A 139 3.63 1.60 12.99
N VAL A 140 4.66 1.00 12.39
CA VAL A 140 4.81 -0.44 12.27
C VAL A 140 5.40 -1.01 13.55
N PHE A 141 4.67 -1.91 14.17
CA PHE A 141 5.21 -2.74 15.24
C PHE A 141 6.01 -3.90 14.65
N TYR A 142 7.16 -4.23 15.22
CA TYR A 142 7.88 -5.46 14.93
C TYR A 142 8.72 -5.90 16.13
N ALA A 143 8.88 -7.22 16.32
CA ALA A 143 9.68 -7.80 17.41
C ALA A 143 10.24 -9.16 17.00
N LYS A 144 11.52 -9.40 17.27
CA LYS A 144 12.15 -10.72 17.11
C LYS A 144 11.58 -11.68 18.14
N GLN A 145 11.27 -12.91 17.71
CA GLN A 145 10.77 -14.00 18.51
C GLN A 145 11.71 -15.20 18.38
N GLU A 146 12.44 -15.54 19.43
CA GLU A 146 13.25 -16.74 19.45
C GLU A 146 12.37 -17.97 19.46
N GLN A 147 12.71 -18.97 18.65
CA GLN A 147 11.96 -20.22 18.60
C GLN A 147 12.57 -21.22 19.59
N ALA A 148 11.83 -21.55 20.64
CA ALA A 148 12.27 -22.54 21.62
C ALA A 148 12.59 -23.88 20.94
N GLY A 149 13.82 -24.39 21.14
CA GLY A 149 14.28 -25.68 20.60
C GLY A 149 14.60 -25.69 19.10
N LYS A 150 14.62 -24.54 18.40
CA LYS A 150 15.07 -24.40 17.02
C LYS A 150 16.14 -23.33 16.92
N SER A 151 17.09 -23.51 16.00
CA SER A 151 18.03 -22.44 15.65
C SER A 151 17.34 -21.39 14.80
N GLY A 152 17.41 -20.10 15.21
CA GLY A 152 16.86 -18.97 14.46
C GLY A 152 15.69 -18.29 15.17
N TYR A 153 15.18 -17.25 14.53
CA TYR A 153 14.08 -16.42 15.03
C TYR A 153 13.09 -16.10 13.92
N THR A 154 11.86 -15.78 14.32
CA THR A 154 10.86 -15.12 13.49
C THR A 154 10.71 -13.65 13.90
N ILE A 155 9.99 -12.87 13.10
CA ILE A 155 9.67 -11.49 13.45
C ILE A 155 8.16 -11.32 13.39
N ASP A 156 7.57 -11.03 14.54
CA ASP A 156 6.18 -10.58 14.62
C ASP A 156 6.11 -9.14 14.14
N HIS A 157 5.19 -8.82 13.24
CA HIS A 157 5.07 -7.46 12.71
C HIS A 157 3.66 -7.13 12.24
N SER A 158 3.39 -5.84 12.10
CA SER A 158 2.17 -5.34 11.43
C SER A 158 2.16 -5.77 9.97
N ALA A 159 1.13 -6.48 9.52
CA ALA A 159 1.09 -7.19 8.24
C ALA A 159 0.29 -6.49 7.13
N GLY A 160 -0.04 -5.21 7.26
CA GLY A 160 -0.78 -4.49 6.22
C GLY A 160 0.11 -3.72 5.26
N VAL A 161 -0.47 -3.34 4.12
CA VAL A 161 0.15 -2.54 3.08
C VAL A 161 -0.34 -1.11 3.18
N TYR A 162 0.58 -0.15 3.16
CA TYR A 162 0.25 1.28 3.09
C TYR A 162 0.22 1.72 1.63
N ALA A 163 -0.92 2.24 1.18
CA ALA A 163 -1.06 2.73 -0.19
C ALA A 163 -1.09 4.27 -0.21
N PHE A 164 -0.31 4.83 -1.14
CA PHE A 164 -0.12 6.26 -1.35
C PHE A 164 -0.54 6.66 -2.75
N ASP A 165 -1.15 7.83 -2.91
CA ASP A 165 -1.47 8.38 -4.22
C ASP A 165 -0.23 8.92 -4.96
N LYS A 166 -0.43 9.35 -6.21
CA LYS A 166 0.63 9.91 -7.08
C LYS A 166 1.32 11.15 -6.52
N ASN A 167 0.70 11.83 -5.56
CA ASN A 167 1.27 12.98 -4.88
C ASN A 167 2.10 12.58 -3.65
N GLY A 168 2.17 11.28 -3.34
CA GLY A 168 2.85 10.75 -2.16
C GLY A 168 2.07 10.97 -0.87
N LYS A 169 0.74 11.10 -0.95
CA LYS A 169 -0.14 11.19 0.21
C LYS A 169 -0.68 9.82 0.55
N ILE A 170 -0.60 9.45 1.83
CA ILE A 170 -1.16 8.19 2.32
C ILE A 170 -2.68 8.20 2.20
N ARG A 171 -3.25 7.09 1.71
CA ARG A 171 -4.69 7.01 1.41
C ARG A 171 -5.35 5.79 2.03
N VAL A 172 -4.77 4.61 1.88
CA VAL A 172 -5.40 3.35 2.25
C VAL A 172 -4.44 2.47 3.02
N TYR A 173 -4.97 1.80 4.05
CA TYR A 173 -4.32 0.66 4.70
C TYR A 173 -5.02 -0.62 4.26
N ILE A 174 -4.35 -1.40 3.44
CA ILE A 174 -4.80 -2.70 2.92
C ILE A 174 -4.43 -3.75 3.94
N LYS A 175 -5.42 -4.45 4.49
CA LYS A 175 -5.22 -5.48 5.53
C LYS A 175 -4.69 -6.77 4.92
N PHE A 176 -3.94 -7.53 5.68
CA PHE A 176 -3.59 -8.91 5.32
C PHE A 176 -4.87 -9.74 5.06
N GLY A 177 -4.85 -10.54 4.00
CA GLY A 177 -5.99 -11.36 3.58
C GLY A 177 -7.04 -10.63 2.73
N GLN A 178 -6.83 -9.35 2.40
CA GLN A 178 -7.65 -8.68 1.37
C GLN A 178 -7.36 -9.30 0.01
N LYS A 179 -8.41 -9.60 -0.76
CA LYS A 179 -8.28 -10.32 -2.04
C LYS A 179 -7.57 -9.47 -3.10
N PRO A 180 -6.86 -10.09 -4.05
CA PRO A 180 -6.17 -9.36 -5.13
C PRO A 180 -7.09 -8.41 -5.92
N GLU A 181 -8.35 -8.76 -6.16
CA GLU A 181 -9.34 -7.94 -6.84
C GLU A 181 -9.66 -6.67 -6.03
N GLU A 182 -9.76 -6.80 -4.71
CA GLU A 182 -10.02 -5.70 -3.80
C GLU A 182 -8.80 -4.79 -3.67
N ILE A 183 -7.59 -5.37 -3.65
CA ILE A 183 -6.33 -4.62 -3.68
C ILE A 183 -6.21 -3.82 -4.99
N ALA A 184 -6.49 -4.45 -6.12
CA ALA A 184 -6.48 -3.79 -7.43
C ALA A 184 -7.48 -2.63 -7.47
N HIS A 185 -8.72 -2.84 -6.99
CA HIS A 185 -9.73 -1.81 -6.87
C HIS A 185 -9.23 -0.60 -6.06
N ASP A 186 -8.69 -0.83 -4.86
CA ASP A 186 -8.22 0.24 -3.99
C ASP A 186 -7.04 1.02 -4.60
N LEU A 187 -6.12 0.32 -5.27
CA LEU A 187 -5.00 0.95 -5.97
C LEU A 187 -5.47 1.77 -7.18
N GLU A 188 -6.49 1.31 -7.90
CA GLU A 188 -7.07 2.04 -9.03
C GLU A 188 -7.75 3.35 -8.64
N LEU A 189 -8.22 3.48 -7.40
CA LEU A 189 -8.81 4.71 -6.89
C LEU A 189 -7.79 5.81 -6.57
N ILE A 190 -6.50 5.47 -6.49
CA ILE A 190 -5.44 6.41 -6.07
C ILE A 190 -4.39 6.70 -7.15
N ILE A 191 -4.55 6.13 -8.37
CA ILE A 191 -3.70 6.39 -9.54
C ILE A 191 -4.26 7.45 -10.47
#